data_7cde2a8c089c9d5d891ce7baca664db6
#
_entry.id   7cde2a8c089c9d5d891ce7baca664db6
#
_cell.length_a   1.000
_cell.length_b   1.000
_cell.length_c   1.000
_cell.angle_alpha   90.00
_cell.angle_beta   90.00
_cell.angle_gamma   90.00
#
_symmetry.space_group_name_H-M   'P 1'
#
loop_
_entity.id
_entity.type
_entity.pdbx_description
1 polymer ?
#
loop_
_entity_poly.entity_id
_entity_poly.type
_entity_poly.pdbx_seq_one_letter_code
_entity_poly.pdbx_strand_id
1 'polypeptide(L)'
;EIGERLGADVGFLDAYQGHGSVATPHGVLITWTAMMNGAFLVNANGQRFGDETTGYSEFAVKVIAQPESRAWMIYDKAVHEKALPFADYQQMVESGGIRWTDDVAGLASLIGCDEATISATLEGIATFGSSAAVDPLGRTLWPHDLEPPFTAIKVTGALFHTQGGLSVNEHANVLRGGKTIPGLYAAGGAAIGISGNGASGYLSGNGLLGALGLGYLAGRAIGHG
;
A
#
# COMPACT_ATOMS: atom_id res chain seq x y z
N GLU A 1 24.28 9.96 4.62
CA GLU A 1 25.74 9.96 4.86
C GLU A 1 26.42 11.31 4.61
N ILE A 2 26.27 11.95 3.40
CA ILE A 2 26.95 13.25 3.12
C ILE A 2 26.40 14.32 4.06
N GLY A 3 25.08 14.48 4.15
CA GLY A 3 24.45 15.47 5.04
C GLY A 3 24.81 15.25 6.52
N GLU A 4 24.81 14.00 6.99
CA GLU A 4 25.19 13.67 8.36
C GLU A 4 26.65 14.07 8.69
N ARG A 5 27.59 13.81 7.75
CA ARG A 5 28.99 14.24 7.91
C ARG A 5 29.15 15.77 8.01
N LEU A 6 28.22 16.49 7.41
CA LEU A 6 28.17 17.96 7.48
C LEU A 6 27.35 18.46 8.69
N GLY A 7 26.83 17.54 9.51
CA GLY A 7 25.99 17.85 10.66
C GLY A 7 24.60 18.41 10.28
N ALA A 8 24.09 18.04 9.10
CA ALA A 8 22.76 18.47 8.65
C ALA A 8 21.65 17.91 9.55
N ASP A 9 20.61 18.68 9.71
CA ASP A 9 19.40 18.26 10.40
C ASP A 9 18.68 17.19 9.56
N VAL A 10 18.20 16.12 10.22
CA VAL A 10 17.44 15.03 9.60
C VAL A 10 16.12 14.81 10.32
N GLY A 11 15.13 14.25 9.64
CA GLY A 11 13.85 13.94 10.27
C GLY A 11 13.11 12.84 9.55
N PHE A 12 12.05 12.34 10.20
CA PHE A 12 11.15 11.28 9.72
C PHE A 12 11.86 10.01 9.23
N LEU A 13 12.99 9.64 9.86
CA LEU A 13 13.79 8.48 9.43
C LEU A 13 13.04 7.14 9.56
N ASP A 14 11.95 7.10 10.30
CA ASP A 14 11.02 5.99 10.46
C ASP A 14 9.82 6.04 9.49
N ALA A 15 9.69 7.13 8.72
CA ALA A 15 8.59 7.31 7.77
C ALA A 15 8.86 6.59 6.45
N TYR A 16 7.85 5.85 5.96
CA TYR A 16 7.96 5.11 4.71
C TYR A 16 6.60 4.89 4.05
N GLN A 17 6.63 4.61 2.75
CA GLN A 17 5.50 4.06 2.02
C GLN A 17 5.56 2.54 2.09
N GLY A 18 4.55 1.95 2.73
CA GLY A 18 4.28 0.52 2.65
C GLY A 18 3.29 0.20 1.52
N HIS A 19 3.18 -1.07 1.14
CA HIS A 19 2.11 -1.59 0.31
C HIS A 19 1.76 -3.00 0.72
N GLY A 20 0.48 -3.25 1.03
CA GLY A 20 0.00 -4.52 1.59
C GLY A 20 -0.36 -5.59 0.56
N SER A 21 -0.07 -5.41 -0.73
CA SER A 21 -0.55 -6.30 -1.79
C SER A 21 0.49 -6.65 -2.86
N VAL A 22 1.71 -6.96 -2.45
CA VAL A 22 2.70 -7.52 -3.37
C VAL A 22 2.52 -9.03 -3.47
N ALA A 23 2.19 -9.51 -4.67
CA ALA A 23 1.95 -10.94 -4.94
C ALA A 23 3.21 -11.77 -4.70
N THR A 24 3.10 -12.85 -3.96
CA THR A 24 4.22 -13.75 -3.66
C THR A 24 3.95 -15.14 -4.25
N PRO A 25 4.93 -15.80 -4.90
CA PRO A 25 6.34 -15.43 -5.04
C PRO A 25 6.68 -14.47 -6.19
N HIS A 26 5.71 -13.97 -6.93
CA HIS A 26 5.91 -13.24 -8.18
C HIS A 26 6.60 -11.87 -8.01
N GLY A 27 6.50 -11.23 -6.84
CA GLY A 27 7.04 -9.90 -6.61
C GLY A 27 6.30 -8.77 -7.35
N VAL A 28 5.10 -9.06 -7.85
CA VAL A 28 4.28 -8.12 -8.64
C VAL A 28 3.31 -7.38 -7.74
N LEU A 29 3.20 -6.08 -7.93
CA LEU A 29 2.23 -5.25 -7.23
C LEU A 29 0.82 -5.52 -7.76
N ILE A 30 -0.11 -5.86 -6.86
CA ILE A 30 -1.54 -5.82 -7.16
C ILE A 30 -2.06 -4.44 -6.78
N THR A 31 -2.62 -3.73 -7.75
CA THR A 31 -3.14 -2.38 -7.52
C THR A 31 -4.14 -2.33 -6.36
N TRP A 32 -3.98 -1.36 -5.46
CA TRP A 32 -4.93 -1.16 -4.36
C TRP A 32 -6.34 -0.73 -4.83
N THR A 33 -6.46 -0.34 -6.09
CA THR A 33 -7.75 -0.14 -6.75
C THR A 33 -8.64 -1.38 -6.63
N ALA A 34 -8.07 -2.58 -6.59
CA ALA A 34 -8.84 -3.81 -6.34
C ALA A 34 -9.59 -3.75 -5.00
N MET A 35 -8.95 -3.28 -3.91
CA MET A 35 -9.59 -3.13 -2.61
C MET A 35 -10.75 -2.12 -2.63
N MET A 36 -10.56 -1.01 -3.34
CA MET A 36 -11.58 0.03 -3.47
C MET A 36 -12.76 -0.41 -4.35
N ASN A 37 -12.61 -1.49 -5.11
CA ASN A 37 -13.64 -2.09 -5.95
C ASN A 37 -14.19 -3.42 -5.43
N GLY A 38 -13.96 -3.77 -4.16
CA GLY A 38 -14.61 -4.93 -3.53
C GLY A 38 -13.67 -6.06 -3.11
N ALA A 39 -12.40 -6.08 -3.54
CA ALA A 39 -11.44 -7.04 -3.02
C ALA A 39 -11.26 -6.88 -1.50
N PHE A 40 -10.88 -7.94 -0.82
CA PHE A 40 -10.57 -7.93 0.61
C PHE A 40 -9.42 -8.88 0.92
N LEU A 41 -8.87 -8.76 2.14
CA LEU A 41 -7.74 -9.57 2.59
C LEU A 41 -8.15 -10.51 3.73
N VAL A 42 -7.70 -11.76 3.63
CA VAL A 42 -7.79 -12.72 4.72
C VAL A 42 -6.42 -13.25 5.10
N ASN A 43 -6.27 -13.68 6.35
CA ASN A 43 -5.11 -14.41 6.82
C ASN A 43 -5.17 -15.89 6.38
N ALA A 44 -4.17 -16.68 6.80
CA ALA A 44 -4.09 -18.11 6.49
C ALA A 44 -5.27 -18.95 7.04
N ASN A 45 -6.05 -18.40 7.97
CA ASN A 45 -7.24 -19.06 8.51
C ASN A 45 -8.54 -18.70 7.74
N GLY A 46 -8.48 -17.87 6.71
CA GLY A 46 -9.65 -17.41 5.97
C GLY A 46 -10.40 -16.25 6.65
N GLN A 47 -9.80 -15.58 7.62
CA GLN A 47 -10.42 -14.50 8.39
C GLN A 47 -9.88 -13.14 7.98
N ARG A 48 -10.77 -12.14 7.81
CA ARG A 48 -10.38 -10.74 7.65
C ARG A 48 -9.76 -10.22 8.95
N PHE A 49 -8.85 -9.26 8.82
CA PHE A 49 -8.07 -8.74 9.94
C PHE A 49 -7.98 -7.20 10.00
N GLY A 50 -8.81 -6.50 9.23
CA GLY A 50 -8.88 -5.04 9.27
C GLY A 50 -9.73 -4.44 8.16
N ASP A 51 -9.86 -3.11 8.19
CA ASP A 51 -10.47 -2.32 7.15
C ASP A 51 -9.41 -1.98 6.09
N GLU A 52 -9.54 -2.57 4.91
CA GLU A 52 -8.63 -2.39 3.78
C GLU A 52 -8.75 -1.00 3.15
N THR A 53 -9.84 -0.27 3.43
CA THR A 53 -10.04 1.08 2.90
C THR A 53 -9.23 2.15 3.62
N THR A 54 -8.58 1.82 4.74
CA THR A 54 -7.68 2.74 5.45
C THR A 54 -6.46 3.16 4.63
N GLY A 55 -6.08 2.39 3.61
CA GLY A 55 -4.99 2.73 2.71
C GLY A 55 -3.93 1.63 2.59
N TYR A 56 -3.25 1.62 1.47
CA TYR A 56 -2.28 0.56 1.14
C TYR A 56 -1.02 0.59 2.01
N SER A 57 -0.63 1.78 2.47
CA SER A 57 0.55 1.93 3.32
C SER A 57 0.26 1.53 4.76
N GLU A 58 -0.85 2.01 5.31
CA GLU A 58 -1.34 1.68 6.65
C GLU A 58 -1.61 0.17 6.77
N PHE A 59 -2.24 -0.40 5.75
CA PHE A 59 -2.60 -1.81 5.77
C PHE A 59 -1.42 -2.76 5.59
N ALA A 60 -0.30 -2.29 5.01
CA ALA A 60 0.92 -3.07 4.88
C ALA A 60 1.43 -3.61 6.23
N VAL A 61 1.33 -2.79 7.28
CA VAL A 61 1.73 -3.18 8.64
C VAL A 61 0.86 -4.32 9.16
N LYS A 62 -0.47 -4.28 8.90
CA LYS A 62 -1.40 -5.34 9.29
C LYS A 62 -1.13 -6.65 8.54
N VAL A 63 -0.75 -6.59 7.27
CA VAL A 63 -0.37 -7.77 6.47
C VAL A 63 0.91 -8.40 7.02
N ILE A 64 1.94 -7.59 7.31
CA ILE A 64 3.21 -8.09 7.87
C ILE A 64 3.01 -8.72 9.26
N ALA A 65 2.04 -8.23 10.03
CA ALA A 65 1.70 -8.77 11.35
C ALA A 65 0.97 -10.14 11.29
N GLN A 66 0.48 -10.57 10.10
CA GLN A 66 -0.13 -11.89 9.98
C GLN A 66 0.94 -13.00 9.99
N PRO A 67 0.56 -14.25 10.30
CA PRO A 67 1.47 -15.39 10.25
C PRO A 67 2.26 -15.44 8.93
N GLU A 68 3.54 -15.71 9.00
CA GLU A 68 4.48 -15.71 7.86
C GLU A 68 4.53 -14.37 7.08
N SER A 69 4.03 -13.27 7.66
CA SER A 69 3.91 -11.96 7.02
C SER A 69 3.14 -12.00 5.69
N ARG A 70 2.08 -12.82 5.64
CA ARG A 70 1.31 -13.09 4.43
C ARG A 70 -0.18 -12.97 4.65
N ALA A 71 -0.88 -12.62 3.58
CA ALA A 71 -2.33 -12.62 3.48
C ALA A 71 -2.75 -13.14 2.10
N TRP A 72 -4.06 -13.27 1.90
CA TRP A 72 -4.65 -13.65 0.63
C TRP A 72 -5.64 -12.57 0.21
N MET A 73 -5.41 -12.02 -0.98
CA MET A 73 -6.33 -11.07 -1.61
C MET A 73 -7.38 -11.84 -2.37
N ILE A 74 -8.64 -11.69 -1.99
CA ILE A 74 -9.79 -12.34 -2.59
C ILE A 74 -10.60 -11.34 -3.39
N TYR A 75 -11.00 -11.72 -4.58
CA TYR A 75 -11.87 -10.93 -5.45
C TYR A 75 -12.51 -11.79 -6.55
N ASP A 76 -13.45 -11.18 -7.28
CA ASP A 76 -14.19 -11.77 -8.39
C ASP A 76 -13.79 -11.20 -9.76
N LYS A 77 -14.51 -11.57 -10.82
CA LYS A 77 -14.27 -11.07 -12.18
C LYS A 77 -14.53 -9.57 -12.32
N ALA A 78 -15.49 -9.02 -11.60
CA ALA A 78 -15.78 -7.58 -11.69
C ALA A 78 -14.61 -6.74 -11.18
N VAL A 79 -13.99 -7.15 -10.08
CA VAL A 79 -12.76 -6.51 -9.57
C VAL A 79 -11.57 -6.74 -10.50
N HIS A 80 -11.43 -7.94 -11.06
CA HIS A 80 -10.39 -8.26 -12.04
C HIS A 80 -10.39 -7.28 -13.21
N GLU A 81 -11.56 -7.02 -13.80
CA GLU A 81 -11.70 -6.10 -14.92
C GLU A 81 -11.28 -4.66 -14.55
N LYS A 82 -11.56 -4.23 -13.32
CA LYS A 82 -11.12 -2.91 -12.81
C LYS A 82 -9.62 -2.82 -12.59
N ALA A 83 -8.95 -3.95 -12.37
CA ALA A 83 -7.51 -4.02 -12.18
C ALA A 83 -6.73 -4.13 -13.52
N LEU A 84 -7.34 -4.64 -14.58
CA LEU A 84 -6.70 -4.87 -15.89
C LEU A 84 -5.99 -3.65 -16.50
N PRO A 85 -6.45 -2.39 -16.33
CA PRO A 85 -5.75 -1.23 -16.89
C PRO A 85 -4.37 -0.96 -16.28
N PHE A 86 -4.02 -1.59 -15.15
CA PHE A 86 -2.75 -1.37 -14.46
C PHE A 86 -1.66 -2.32 -14.97
N ALA A 87 -0.54 -1.76 -15.44
CA ALA A 87 0.55 -2.52 -16.06
C ALA A 87 1.13 -3.61 -15.14
N ASP A 88 1.30 -3.33 -13.85
CA ASP A 88 1.79 -4.32 -12.89
C ASP A 88 0.81 -5.51 -12.76
N TYR A 89 -0.49 -5.22 -12.74
CA TYR A 89 -1.51 -6.27 -12.68
C TYR A 89 -1.54 -7.11 -13.96
N GLN A 90 -1.31 -6.51 -15.13
CA GLN A 90 -1.20 -7.24 -16.40
C GLN A 90 -0.06 -8.26 -16.36
N GLN A 91 1.09 -7.93 -15.76
CA GLN A 91 2.18 -8.87 -15.55
C GLN A 91 1.75 -10.08 -14.70
N MET A 92 0.90 -9.86 -13.69
CA MET A 92 0.35 -10.97 -12.89
C MET A 92 -0.57 -11.87 -13.72
N VAL A 93 -1.39 -11.29 -14.60
CA VAL A 93 -2.25 -12.04 -15.53
C VAL A 93 -1.40 -12.87 -16.51
N GLU A 94 -0.40 -12.25 -17.13
CA GLU A 94 0.50 -12.89 -18.11
C GLU A 94 1.33 -14.01 -17.48
N SER A 95 1.69 -13.89 -16.21
CA SER A 95 2.41 -14.93 -15.47
C SER A 95 1.59 -16.21 -15.23
N GLY A 96 0.27 -16.18 -15.46
CA GLY A 96 -0.66 -17.27 -15.13
C GLY A 96 -0.83 -17.47 -13.62
N GLY A 97 -0.43 -16.50 -12.81
CA GLY A 97 -0.49 -16.59 -11.34
C GLY A 97 -1.91 -16.44 -10.77
N ILE A 98 -2.90 -16.06 -11.58
CA ILE A 98 -4.29 -15.93 -11.17
C ILE A 98 -5.04 -17.22 -11.44
N ARG A 99 -5.44 -17.90 -10.37
CA ARG A 99 -6.24 -19.15 -10.45
C ARG A 99 -7.66 -18.87 -9.99
N TRP A 100 -8.63 -19.28 -10.80
CA TRP A 100 -10.05 -19.09 -10.56
C TRP A 100 -10.70 -20.34 -10.02
N THR A 101 -11.73 -20.17 -9.21
CA THR A 101 -12.58 -21.25 -8.69
C THR A 101 -14.03 -20.81 -8.68
N ASP A 102 -14.95 -21.77 -8.95
CA ASP A 102 -16.37 -21.48 -9.10
C ASP A 102 -17.15 -21.61 -7.79
N ASP A 103 -16.47 -22.01 -6.70
CA ASP A 103 -17.12 -22.23 -5.40
C ASP A 103 -16.22 -21.91 -4.21
N VAL A 104 -16.83 -21.91 -3.02
CA VAL A 104 -16.16 -21.61 -1.75
C VAL A 104 -15.16 -22.71 -1.37
N ALA A 105 -15.45 -23.97 -1.70
CA ALA A 105 -14.56 -25.11 -1.44
C ALA A 105 -13.23 -24.95 -2.19
N GLY A 106 -13.31 -24.57 -3.47
CA GLY A 106 -12.14 -24.26 -4.28
C GLY A 106 -11.37 -23.04 -3.74
N LEU A 107 -12.07 -22.00 -3.26
CA LEU A 107 -11.44 -20.85 -2.63
C LEU A 107 -10.70 -21.24 -1.34
N ALA A 108 -11.32 -22.05 -0.48
CA ALA A 108 -10.69 -22.60 0.72
C ALA A 108 -9.42 -23.40 0.38
N SER A 109 -9.49 -24.21 -0.70
CA SER A 109 -8.35 -24.97 -1.21
C SER A 109 -7.21 -24.08 -1.72
N LEU A 110 -7.52 -22.99 -2.41
CA LEU A 110 -6.52 -22.01 -2.89
C LEU A 110 -5.77 -21.35 -1.72
N ILE A 111 -6.47 -21.02 -0.64
CA ILE A 111 -5.94 -20.39 0.56
C ILE A 111 -5.22 -21.43 1.44
N GLY A 112 -5.77 -22.63 1.52
CA GLY A 112 -5.37 -23.68 2.46
C GLY A 112 -6.02 -23.52 3.83
N CYS A 113 -7.24 -23.00 3.89
CA CYS A 113 -7.99 -22.75 5.13
C CYS A 113 -9.24 -23.66 5.23
N ASP A 114 -9.91 -23.57 6.37
CA ASP A 114 -11.20 -24.26 6.59
C ASP A 114 -12.30 -23.59 5.75
N GLU A 115 -13.09 -24.43 5.04
CA GLU A 115 -14.18 -23.98 4.17
C GLU A 115 -15.28 -23.24 4.94
N ALA A 116 -15.64 -23.71 6.13
CA ALA A 116 -16.68 -23.07 6.92
C ALA A 116 -16.26 -21.66 7.37
N THR A 117 -14.97 -21.45 7.64
CA THR A 117 -14.44 -20.16 8.03
C THR A 117 -14.48 -19.15 6.88
N ILE A 118 -14.06 -19.54 5.67
CA ILE A 118 -14.10 -18.61 4.53
C ILE A 118 -15.55 -18.38 4.05
N SER A 119 -16.44 -19.38 4.15
CA SER A 119 -17.89 -19.20 3.92
C SER A 119 -18.47 -18.13 4.84
N ALA A 120 -18.25 -18.25 6.13
CA ALA A 120 -18.72 -17.27 7.12
C ALA A 120 -18.15 -15.85 6.86
N THR A 121 -16.90 -15.76 6.36
CA THR A 121 -16.30 -14.48 5.96
C THR A 121 -17.04 -13.86 4.78
N LEU A 122 -17.34 -14.62 3.73
CA LEU A 122 -18.08 -14.15 2.55
C LEU A 122 -19.53 -13.77 2.90
N GLU A 123 -20.21 -14.58 3.71
CA GLU A 123 -21.58 -14.29 4.19
C GLU A 123 -21.63 -12.98 5.01
N GLY A 124 -20.62 -12.76 5.85
CA GLY A 124 -20.47 -11.52 6.59
C GLY A 124 -20.34 -10.31 5.65
N ILE A 125 -19.48 -10.41 4.61
CA ILE A 125 -19.28 -9.35 3.62
C ILE A 125 -20.58 -9.04 2.86
N ALA A 126 -21.30 -10.06 2.39
CA ALA A 126 -22.58 -9.89 1.70
C ALA A 126 -23.62 -9.19 2.62
N THR A 127 -23.60 -9.50 3.92
CA THR A 127 -24.46 -8.83 4.90
C THR A 127 -24.11 -7.35 5.06
N PHE A 128 -22.82 -7.00 5.12
CA PHE A 128 -22.38 -5.60 5.27
C PHE A 128 -22.66 -4.76 4.02
N GLY A 129 -22.57 -5.37 2.82
CA GLY A 129 -22.84 -4.70 1.56
C GLY A 129 -24.32 -4.40 1.31
N SER A 130 -25.21 -5.32 1.75
CA SER A 130 -26.64 -5.31 1.42
C SER A 130 -27.54 -4.73 2.51
N SER A 131 -27.05 -4.56 3.76
CA SER A 131 -27.86 -4.13 4.90
C SER A 131 -27.21 -3.00 5.69
N ALA A 132 -27.96 -2.45 6.65
CA ALA A 132 -27.44 -1.48 7.61
C ALA A 132 -26.50 -2.10 8.67
N ALA A 133 -26.07 -3.35 8.47
CA ALA A 133 -25.13 -4.00 9.38
C ALA A 133 -23.74 -3.35 9.25
N VAL A 134 -23.13 -3.13 10.41
CA VAL A 134 -21.80 -2.50 10.50
C VAL A 134 -20.75 -3.59 10.46
N ASP A 135 -19.77 -3.47 9.56
CA ASP A 135 -18.60 -4.33 9.55
C ASP A 135 -17.83 -4.15 10.88
N PRO A 136 -17.63 -5.22 11.66
CA PRO A 136 -16.91 -5.13 12.94
C PRO A 136 -15.44 -4.69 12.80
N LEU A 137 -14.88 -4.76 11.59
CA LEU A 137 -13.53 -4.28 11.27
C LEU A 137 -13.50 -2.82 10.78
N GLY A 138 -14.67 -2.18 10.64
CA GLY A 138 -14.82 -0.77 10.34
C GLY A 138 -14.92 -0.40 8.87
N ARG A 139 -14.85 -1.35 7.93
CA ARG A 139 -14.98 -1.07 6.50
C ARG A 139 -16.42 -0.72 6.15
N THR A 140 -16.59 0.42 5.48
CA THR A 140 -17.91 0.95 5.08
C THR A 140 -18.15 0.90 3.57
N LEU A 141 -17.09 0.67 2.78
CA LEU A 141 -17.17 0.64 1.32
C LEU A 141 -17.22 -0.81 0.82
N TRP A 142 -18.39 -1.24 0.38
CA TRP A 142 -18.66 -2.52 -0.26
C TRP A 142 -19.39 -2.26 -1.58
N PRO A 143 -18.67 -2.08 -2.71
CA PRO A 143 -19.25 -1.60 -3.98
C PRO A 143 -20.25 -2.56 -4.62
N HIS A 144 -20.08 -3.87 -4.39
CA HIS A 144 -20.96 -4.94 -4.89
C HIS A 144 -20.77 -6.20 -4.05
N ASP A 145 -21.71 -7.12 -4.15
CA ASP A 145 -21.57 -8.47 -3.63
C ASP A 145 -20.64 -9.27 -4.53
N LEU A 146 -19.67 -9.97 -3.94
CA LEU A 146 -18.75 -10.80 -4.73
C LEU A 146 -19.47 -12.06 -5.25
N GLU A 147 -19.28 -12.35 -6.52
CA GLU A 147 -19.85 -13.51 -7.20
C GLU A 147 -18.77 -14.42 -7.80
N PRO A 148 -18.98 -15.76 -7.80
CA PRO A 148 -18.04 -16.64 -8.48
C PRO A 148 -17.96 -16.34 -9.99
N PRO A 149 -16.84 -16.65 -10.65
CA PRO A 149 -15.68 -17.31 -10.07
C PRO A 149 -14.83 -16.38 -9.21
N PHE A 150 -14.31 -16.93 -8.11
CA PHE A 150 -13.40 -16.23 -7.19
C PHE A 150 -11.94 -16.53 -7.50
N THR A 151 -11.05 -15.65 -7.04
CA THR A 151 -9.62 -15.92 -6.95
C THR A 151 -9.09 -15.54 -5.59
N ALA A 152 -7.96 -16.16 -5.21
CA ALA A 152 -7.17 -15.77 -4.04
C ALA A 152 -5.71 -15.67 -4.45
N ILE A 153 -5.13 -14.46 -4.34
CA ILE A 153 -3.72 -14.23 -4.60
C ILE A 153 -3.00 -14.07 -3.26
N LYS A 154 -1.96 -14.87 -3.05
CA LYS A 154 -1.10 -14.73 -1.88
C LYS A 154 -0.29 -13.45 -2.00
N VAL A 155 -0.36 -12.59 -0.97
CA VAL A 155 0.32 -11.30 -0.93
C VAL A 155 1.12 -11.12 0.35
N THR A 156 2.08 -10.21 0.31
CA THR A 156 2.85 -9.75 1.46
C THR A 156 2.91 -8.24 1.50
N GLY A 157 3.29 -7.68 2.65
CA GLY A 157 3.65 -6.28 2.76
C GLY A 157 5.03 -6.03 2.18
N ALA A 158 5.21 -4.87 1.56
CA ALA A 158 6.50 -4.42 1.03
C ALA A 158 6.75 -2.96 1.38
N LEU A 159 8.02 -2.60 1.49
CA LEU A 159 8.47 -1.21 1.59
C LEU A 159 8.78 -0.71 0.18
N PHE A 160 8.14 0.38 -0.21
CA PHE A 160 8.30 0.98 -1.54
C PHE A 160 9.36 2.08 -1.54
N HIS A 161 9.28 3.04 -0.64
CA HIS A 161 10.34 4.02 -0.43
C HIS A 161 10.24 4.67 0.95
N THR A 162 11.35 5.25 1.41
CA THR A 162 11.42 6.02 2.65
C THR A 162 11.03 7.48 2.43
N GLN A 163 10.53 8.13 3.47
CA GLN A 163 10.08 9.54 3.47
C GLN A 163 10.99 10.43 4.30
N GLY A 164 11.90 9.85 5.08
CA GLY A 164 12.87 10.57 5.88
C GLY A 164 14.02 11.11 5.04
N GLY A 165 14.67 12.14 5.53
CA GLY A 165 15.79 12.77 4.83
C GLY A 165 16.31 14.01 5.50
N LEU A 166 17.02 14.82 4.74
CA LEU A 166 17.62 16.09 5.17
C LEU A 166 16.53 17.16 5.33
N SER A 167 16.58 17.90 6.43
CA SER A 167 15.71 19.06 6.61
C SER A 167 16.11 20.18 5.65
N VAL A 168 15.14 20.76 4.98
CA VAL A 168 15.34 21.86 4.01
C VAL A 168 14.40 23.02 4.30
N ASN A 169 14.79 24.22 3.85
CA ASN A 169 13.92 25.39 3.86
C ASN A 169 13.06 25.50 2.59
N GLU A 170 12.31 26.60 2.45
CA GLU A 170 11.45 26.91 1.30
C GLU A 170 12.19 27.11 -0.02
N HIS A 171 13.52 27.16 -0.01
CA HIS A 171 14.37 27.23 -1.18
C HIS A 171 15.14 25.92 -1.44
N ALA A 172 14.77 24.85 -0.72
CA ALA A 172 15.41 23.54 -0.75
C ALA A 172 16.89 23.53 -0.26
N ASN A 173 17.35 24.58 0.45
CA ASN A 173 18.66 24.56 1.11
C ASN A 173 18.61 23.61 2.31
N VAL A 174 19.64 22.79 2.46
CA VAL A 174 19.82 21.91 3.61
C VAL A 174 20.12 22.69 4.86
N LEU A 175 19.53 22.30 5.98
CA LEU A 175 19.67 22.98 7.27
C LEU A 175 20.64 22.25 8.20
N ARG A 176 21.30 23.02 9.08
CA ARG A 176 22.09 22.57 10.23
C ARG A 176 21.80 23.50 11.40
N GLY A 177 21.15 22.96 12.46
CA GLY A 177 20.71 23.76 13.61
C GLY A 177 19.75 24.87 13.17
N GLY A 178 18.90 24.64 12.21
CA GLY A 178 17.93 25.58 11.63
C GLY A 178 18.55 26.64 10.70
N LYS A 179 19.86 26.60 10.40
CA LYS A 179 20.55 27.51 9.48
C LYS A 179 20.97 26.80 8.21
N THR A 180 20.96 27.50 7.09
CA THR A 180 21.35 26.92 5.79
C THR A 180 22.81 26.50 5.76
N ILE A 181 23.12 25.36 5.15
CA ILE A 181 24.45 24.97 4.75
C ILE A 181 24.71 25.58 3.36
N PRO A 182 25.65 26.52 3.20
CA PRO A 182 25.86 27.19 1.92
C PRO A 182 26.18 26.22 0.79
N GLY A 183 25.50 26.38 -0.37
CA GLY A 183 25.73 25.58 -1.56
C GLY A 183 25.19 24.17 -1.50
N LEU A 184 24.51 23.76 -0.41
CA LEU A 184 23.92 22.40 -0.29
C LEU A 184 22.40 22.48 -0.39
N TYR A 185 21.86 21.69 -1.34
CA TYR A 185 20.42 21.56 -1.60
C TYR A 185 20.02 20.10 -1.55
N ALA A 186 18.76 19.81 -1.21
CA ALA A 186 18.21 18.46 -1.27
C ALA A 186 16.77 18.47 -1.78
N ALA A 187 16.43 17.43 -2.56
CA ALA A 187 15.10 17.24 -3.11
C ALA A 187 14.78 15.74 -3.23
N GLY A 188 13.52 15.40 -3.44
CA GLY A 188 13.07 14.02 -3.59
C GLY A 188 13.42 13.18 -2.37
N GLY A 189 13.86 11.94 -2.59
CA GLY A 189 14.21 10.99 -1.54
C GLY A 189 15.43 11.38 -0.66
N ALA A 190 16.13 12.47 -0.97
CA ALA A 190 17.21 12.99 -0.14
C ALA A 190 16.72 14.02 0.91
N ALA A 191 15.58 14.65 0.67
CA ALA A 191 14.95 15.61 1.58
C ALA A 191 13.83 14.97 2.40
N ILE A 192 13.49 15.55 3.55
CA ILE A 192 12.29 15.19 4.30
C ILE A 192 11.08 15.35 3.38
N GLY A 193 10.25 14.29 3.29
CA GLY A 193 8.94 14.35 2.64
C GLY A 193 7.90 15.09 3.48
N ILE A 194 6.72 15.27 2.90
CA ILE A 194 5.56 15.88 3.58
C ILE A 194 4.69 14.87 4.33
N SER A 195 5.05 13.58 4.29
CA SER A 195 4.39 12.52 5.03
C SER A 195 4.73 12.58 6.53
N GLY A 196 3.83 12.05 7.35
CA GLY A 196 4.10 11.84 8.78
C GLY A 196 4.96 10.60 9.05
N ASN A 197 5.12 10.26 10.32
CA ASN A 197 5.94 9.12 10.78
C ASN A 197 5.31 7.77 10.43
N GLY A 198 6.16 6.74 10.27
CA GLY A 198 5.77 5.36 10.00
C GLY A 198 5.03 5.19 8.67
N ALA A 199 4.42 4.02 8.49
CA ALA A 199 3.62 3.70 7.30
C ALA A 199 2.29 4.45 7.27
N SER A 200 1.66 4.66 8.44
CA SER A 200 0.35 5.33 8.57
C SER A 200 0.40 6.83 8.34
N GLY A 201 1.58 7.44 8.44
CA GLY A 201 1.78 8.84 8.12
C GLY A 201 1.96 9.12 6.63
N TYR A 202 2.00 8.09 5.79
CA TYR A 202 2.25 8.26 4.36
C TYR A 202 1.13 9.05 3.66
N LEU A 203 1.52 10.05 2.90
CA LEU A 203 0.64 10.84 2.04
C LEU A 203 0.89 10.47 0.57
N SER A 204 -0.15 10.03 -0.12
CA SER A 204 -0.07 9.62 -1.53
C SER A 204 0.44 10.76 -2.41
N GLY A 205 1.37 10.44 -3.33
CA GLY A 205 2.01 11.43 -4.20
C GLY A 205 3.21 12.15 -3.60
N ASN A 206 3.52 11.95 -2.31
CA ASN A 206 4.63 12.62 -1.62
C ASN A 206 5.99 12.46 -2.32
N GLY A 207 6.30 11.28 -2.85
CA GLY A 207 7.56 11.03 -3.54
C GLY A 207 7.76 11.92 -4.77
N LEU A 208 6.76 11.98 -5.64
CA LEU A 208 6.78 12.80 -6.86
C LEU A 208 6.73 14.30 -6.53
N LEU A 209 5.87 14.70 -5.59
CA LEU A 209 5.74 16.10 -5.18
C LEU A 209 7.04 16.62 -4.58
N GLY A 210 7.67 15.87 -3.67
CA GLY A 210 8.96 16.23 -3.07
C GLY A 210 10.08 16.30 -4.11
N ALA A 211 10.11 15.39 -5.09
CA ALA A 211 11.12 15.40 -6.14
C ALA A 211 10.97 16.61 -7.08
N LEU A 212 9.78 16.84 -7.61
CA LEU A 212 9.52 17.90 -8.58
C LEU A 212 9.50 19.29 -7.91
N GLY A 213 8.78 19.42 -6.79
CA GLY A 213 8.62 20.70 -6.10
C GLY A 213 9.92 21.22 -5.52
N LEU A 214 10.60 20.42 -4.69
CA LEU A 214 11.90 20.83 -4.11
C LEU A 214 12.99 20.93 -5.18
N GLY A 215 12.98 20.06 -6.22
CA GLY A 215 13.90 20.17 -7.33
C GLY A 215 13.76 21.50 -8.10
N TYR A 216 12.51 21.93 -8.34
CA TYR A 216 12.21 23.23 -8.96
C TYR A 216 12.68 24.40 -8.08
N LEU A 217 12.40 24.34 -6.77
CA LEU A 217 12.81 25.39 -5.83
C LEU A 217 14.33 25.49 -5.73
N ALA A 218 15.05 24.36 -5.65
CA ALA A 218 16.50 24.32 -5.68
C ALA A 218 17.07 24.93 -6.96
N GLY A 219 16.52 24.53 -8.13
CA GLY A 219 16.96 25.08 -9.42
C GLY A 219 16.79 26.59 -9.52
N ARG A 220 15.66 27.11 -9.03
CA ARG A 220 15.44 28.57 -8.95
C ARG A 220 16.41 29.26 -8.01
N ALA A 221 16.63 28.71 -6.82
CA ALA A 221 17.55 29.32 -5.84
C ALA A 221 18.99 29.38 -6.36
N ILE A 222 19.44 28.36 -7.08
CA ILE A 222 20.78 28.32 -7.70
C ILE A 222 20.89 29.31 -8.87
N GLY A 223 19.81 29.43 -9.68
CA GLY A 223 19.83 30.29 -10.88
C GLY A 223 19.66 31.78 -10.59
N HIS A 224 19.26 32.18 -9.39
CA HIS A 224 19.09 33.57 -8.96
C HIS A 224 20.13 34.05 -7.91
N GLY A 225 21.06 33.19 -7.52
CA GLY A 225 22.20 33.48 -6.67
C GLY A 225 23.44 33.70 -7.49
#